data_58eac559c9edf1064c4b2b855e9a9e80
#
_entry.id   58eac559c9edf1064c4b2b855e9a9e80
#
_cell.length_a   1.000
_cell.length_b   1.000
_cell.length_c   1.000
_cell.angle_alpha   90.00
_cell.angle_beta   90.00
_cell.angle_gamma   90.00
#
_symmetry.space_group_name_H-M   'P 1'
#
loop_
_entity.id
_entity.type
_entity.pdbx_description
1 polymer ?
#
loop_
_entity_poly.entity_id
_entity_poly.type
_entity_poly.pdbx_seq_one_letter_code
_entity_poly.pdbx_strand_id
1 'polypeptide(L)'
;LPTEKLLALLARLYGTFPNLQRVTSYAGPKDILRKSDEELLRLREAGLKMLYFGLETGDSQLLQQIQKGVTAEESIAAGQKVVRSGMKLSMMVIAGLGGAAGSARHALKTAYAVSQIQPDMLSVLTLRLYKGTQMLREFEEGKFELLSPCGLAEEVRTFLSHIELPPNRHCLFRSNHISNYVPLKGTLPKDRDRLLQELDVSIGKLSKLTDWEVYTNMEY
;
A
#
# COMPACT_ATOMS: atom_id res chain seq x y z
N LEU A 1 19.45 -4.78 7.12
CA LEU A 1 20.90 -4.58 7.08
C LEU A 1 21.33 -3.46 8.02
N PRO A 2 22.55 -3.54 8.67
CA PRO A 2 23.14 -2.43 9.43
C PRO A 2 23.36 -1.20 8.54
N THR A 3 23.28 -0.02 9.12
CA THR A 3 23.36 1.25 8.40
C THR A 3 24.71 1.43 7.70
N GLU A 4 25.80 1.07 8.33
CA GLU A 4 27.15 1.19 7.72
C GLU A 4 27.32 0.30 6.48
N LYS A 5 26.71 -0.90 6.48
CA LYS A 5 26.70 -1.77 5.28
C LYS A 5 25.89 -1.16 4.14
N LEU A 6 24.76 -0.52 4.45
CA LEU A 6 23.96 0.18 3.45
C LEU A 6 24.69 1.39 2.88
N LEU A 7 25.37 2.17 3.71
CA LEU A 7 26.20 3.31 3.29
C LEU A 7 27.33 2.88 2.36
N ALA A 8 28.06 1.81 2.72
CA ALA A 8 29.10 1.24 1.86
C ALA A 8 28.55 0.74 0.52
N LEU A 9 27.38 0.10 0.52
CA LEU A 9 26.72 -0.34 -0.71
C LEU A 9 26.32 0.84 -1.59
N LEU A 10 25.73 1.90 -1.02
CA LEU A 10 25.36 3.12 -1.74
C LEU A 10 26.60 3.78 -2.36
N ALA A 11 27.67 3.94 -1.60
CA ALA A 11 28.93 4.51 -2.10
C ALA A 11 29.48 3.69 -3.30
N ARG A 12 29.44 2.35 -3.20
CA ARG A 12 29.85 1.49 -4.30
C ARG A 12 28.96 1.64 -5.54
N LEU A 13 27.64 1.68 -5.37
CA LEU A 13 26.69 1.84 -6.49
C LEU A 13 26.92 3.15 -7.23
N TYR A 14 27.03 4.28 -6.51
CA TYR A 14 27.26 5.59 -7.13
C TYR A 14 28.67 5.71 -7.73
N GLY A 15 29.66 5.06 -7.16
CA GLY A 15 31.01 5.02 -7.73
C GLY A 15 31.12 4.14 -8.98
N THR A 16 30.28 3.08 -9.06
CA THR A 16 30.31 2.15 -10.22
C THR A 16 29.47 2.66 -11.38
N PHE A 17 28.37 3.38 -11.11
CA PHE A 17 27.41 3.83 -12.10
C PHE A 17 27.31 5.37 -12.11
N PRO A 18 28.14 6.09 -12.90
CA PRO A 18 28.22 7.55 -12.88
C PRO A 18 26.88 8.27 -13.21
N ASN A 19 26.02 7.61 -13.99
CA ASN A 19 24.72 8.15 -14.39
C ASN A 19 23.56 7.70 -13.50
N LEU A 20 23.85 7.06 -12.35
CA LEU A 20 22.82 6.60 -11.41
C LEU A 20 22.09 7.78 -10.79
N GLN A 21 20.82 7.94 -11.12
CA GLN A 21 20.01 9.09 -10.66
C GLN A 21 19.53 8.91 -9.21
N ARG A 22 19.23 7.68 -8.81
CA ARG A 22 18.73 7.36 -7.47
C ARG A 22 18.85 5.89 -7.17
N VAL A 23 18.94 5.56 -5.88
CA VAL A 23 18.75 4.21 -5.35
C VAL A 23 17.42 4.17 -4.60
N THR A 24 16.70 3.09 -4.75
CA THR A 24 15.44 2.81 -4.06
C THR A 24 15.52 1.42 -3.42
N SER A 25 14.77 1.17 -2.36
CA SER A 25 14.75 -0.12 -1.66
C SER A 25 13.38 -0.43 -1.10
N TYR A 26 13.07 -1.71 -0.97
CA TYR A 26 12.00 -2.16 -0.09
C TYR A 26 12.47 -2.08 1.37
N ALA A 27 11.55 -1.68 2.26
CA ALA A 27 11.79 -1.68 3.70
C ALA A 27 10.47 -1.96 4.45
N GLY A 28 10.51 -2.92 5.37
CA GLY A 28 9.39 -3.17 6.27
C GLY A 28 9.37 -2.20 7.46
N PRO A 29 8.23 -2.08 8.17
CA PRO A 29 8.11 -1.21 9.34
C PRO A 29 9.20 -1.49 10.40
N LYS A 30 9.45 -2.77 10.71
CA LYS A 30 10.49 -3.16 11.68
C LYS A 30 11.90 -2.72 11.28
N ASP A 31 12.22 -2.77 9.98
CA ASP A 31 13.54 -2.34 9.51
C ASP A 31 13.74 -0.84 9.65
N ILE A 32 12.66 -0.07 9.43
CA ILE A 32 12.66 1.39 9.56
C ILE A 32 12.72 1.78 11.04
N LEU A 33 11.91 1.16 11.90
CA LEU A 33 11.84 1.48 13.33
C LEU A 33 13.15 1.17 14.08
N ARG A 34 13.92 0.18 13.62
CA ARG A 34 15.23 -0.15 14.20
C ARG A 34 16.32 0.88 13.92
N LYS A 35 16.12 1.78 12.97
CA LYS A 35 17.10 2.83 12.64
C LYS A 35 16.77 4.11 13.39
N SER A 36 17.78 4.86 13.80
CA SER A 36 17.57 6.21 14.32
C SER A 36 17.13 7.18 13.20
N ASP A 37 16.62 8.34 13.56
CA ASP A 37 16.28 9.39 12.57
C ASP A 37 17.54 9.90 11.88
N GLU A 38 18.65 9.97 12.61
CA GLU A 38 19.97 10.32 12.08
C GLU A 38 20.48 9.27 11.06
N GLU A 39 20.34 7.98 11.37
CA GLU A 39 20.71 6.92 10.43
C GLU A 39 19.91 7.01 9.12
N LEU A 40 18.60 7.27 9.19
CA LEU A 40 17.79 7.47 8.00
C LEU A 40 18.19 8.71 7.20
N LEU A 41 18.54 9.80 7.88
CA LEU A 41 19.06 11.00 7.23
C LEU A 41 20.39 10.72 6.52
N ARG A 42 21.34 10.05 7.15
CA ARG A 42 22.61 9.65 6.54
C ARG A 42 22.39 8.78 5.29
N LEU A 43 21.48 7.82 5.35
CA LEU A 43 21.12 6.98 4.19
C LEU A 43 20.52 7.80 3.04
N ARG A 44 19.63 8.76 3.36
CA ARG A 44 19.06 9.67 2.36
C ARG A 44 20.14 10.54 1.71
N GLU A 45 21.08 11.08 2.48
CA GLU A 45 22.20 11.89 1.99
C GLU A 45 23.16 11.07 1.13
N ALA A 46 23.39 9.81 1.51
CA ALA A 46 24.18 8.86 0.72
C ALA A 46 23.48 8.39 -0.59
N GLY A 47 22.25 8.84 -0.87
CA GLY A 47 21.59 8.58 -2.13
C GLY A 47 20.44 7.56 -2.11
N LEU A 48 20.03 7.03 -0.96
CA LEU A 48 18.80 6.26 -0.82
C LEU A 48 17.61 7.23 -0.86
N LYS A 49 16.99 7.37 -2.03
CA LYS A 49 16.02 8.45 -2.27
C LYS A 49 14.57 8.04 -2.02
N MET A 50 14.25 6.75 -2.07
CA MET A 50 12.88 6.27 -1.93
C MET A 50 12.84 4.90 -1.27
N LEU A 51 11.85 4.70 -0.40
CA LEU A 51 11.50 3.40 0.14
C LEU A 51 10.13 2.93 -0.36
N TYR A 52 10.06 1.65 -0.70
CA TYR A 52 8.80 0.95 -0.96
C TYR A 52 8.37 0.24 0.33
N PHE A 53 7.13 0.47 0.72
CA PHE A 53 6.58 0.08 2.00
C PHE A 53 5.22 -0.59 1.84
N GLY A 54 5.12 -1.86 2.19
CA GLY A 54 3.83 -2.55 2.23
C GLY A 54 3.11 -2.25 3.54
N LEU A 55 2.13 -1.34 3.50
CA LEU A 55 1.19 -1.13 4.60
C LEU A 55 0.19 -2.28 4.68
N GLU A 56 -0.27 -2.76 3.54
CA GLU A 56 -1.31 -3.75 3.27
C GLU A 56 -2.68 -3.31 3.81
N THR A 57 -2.77 -2.94 5.08
CA THR A 57 -3.96 -2.48 5.80
C THR A 57 -3.57 -1.57 6.97
N GLY A 58 -4.47 -0.67 7.35
CA GLY A 58 -4.40 0.08 8.60
C GLY A 58 -5.14 -0.59 9.76
N ASP A 59 -5.63 -1.83 9.60
CA ASP A 59 -6.31 -2.58 10.65
C ASP A 59 -5.34 -3.56 11.34
N SER A 60 -5.01 -3.29 12.62
CA SER A 60 -4.10 -4.12 13.41
C SER A 60 -4.60 -5.57 13.57
N GLN A 61 -5.92 -5.81 13.56
CA GLN A 61 -6.45 -7.18 13.59
C GLN A 61 -6.15 -7.93 12.29
N LEU A 62 -6.32 -7.28 11.13
CA LEU A 62 -5.96 -7.87 9.84
C LEU A 62 -4.45 -8.08 9.71
N LEU A 63 -3.63 -7.13 10.19
CA LEU A 63 -2.17 -7.28 10.22
C LEU A 63 -1.76 -8.50 11.05
N GLN A 64 -2.45 -8.76 12.16
CA GLN A 64 -2.22 -9.96 12.98
C GLN A 64 -2.65 -11.23 12.25
N GLN A 65 -3.82 -11.25 11.61
CA GLN A 65 -4.34 -12.39 10.85
C GLN A 65 -3.41 -12.80 9.70
N ILE A 66 -2.89 -11.83 8.95
CA ILE A 66 -1.93 -12.09 7.86
C ILE A 66 -0.48 -12.26 8.36
N GLN A 67 -0.26 -12.29 9.67
CA GLN A 67 1.04 -12.46 10.30
C GLN A 67 2.09 -11.43 9.82
N LYS A 68 1.69 -10.19 9.59
CA LYS A 68 2.59 -9.09 9.18
C LYS A 68 3.65 -8.79 10.25
N GLY A 69 3.32 -9.13 11.50
CA GLY A 69 4.23 -9.02 12.66
C GLY A 69 4.45 -7.59 13.15
N VAL A 70 3.59 -6.66 12.75
CA VAL A 70 3.54 -5.26 13.22
C VAL A 70 2.11 -4.82 13.42
N THR A 71 1.89 -3.78 14.20
CA THR A 71 0.60 -3.11 14.35
C THR A 71 0.42 -1.97 13.35
N ALA A 72 -0.79 -1.43 13.25
CA ALA A 72 -1.06 -0.25 12.43
C ALA A 72 -0.30 0.98 12.96
N GLU A 73 -0.23 1.13 14.27
CA GLU A 73 0.48 2.21 14.96
C GLU A 73 1.99 2.17 14.67
N GLU A 74 2.60 0.98 14.72
CA GLU A 74 3.99 0.77 14.35
C GLU A 74 4.22 1.09 12.87
N SER A 75 3.29 0.71 11.99
CA SER A 75 3.36 1.02 10.57
C SER A 75 3.23 2.52 10.31
N ILE A 76 2.33 3.21 11.02
CA ILE A 76 2.19 4.67 10.95
C ILE A 76 3.49 5.35 11.42
N ALA A 77 4.01 4.95 12.57
CA ALA A 77 5.25 5.52 13.11
C ALA A 77 6.44 5.33 12.16
N ALA A 78 6.56 4.14 11.55
CA ALA A 78 7.60 3.85 10.56
C ALA A 78 7.45 4.73 9.30
N GLY A 79 6.24 4.83 8.75
CA GLY A 79 5.98 5.66 7.57
C GLY A 79 6.27 7.14 7.81
N GLN A 80 5.82 7.69 8.95
CA GLN A 80 6.11 9.06 9.37
C GLN A 80 7.61 9.30 9.52
N LYS A 81 8.35 8.32 10.05
CA LYS A 81 9.80 8.40 10.21
C LYS A 81 10.53 8.53 8.86
N VAL A 82 10.09 7.77 7.84
CA VAL A 82 10.60 7.90 6.47
C VAL A 82 10.30 9.28 5.90
N VAL A 83 9.06 9.76 6.03
CA VAL A 83 8.65 11.08 5.53
C VAL A 83 9.47 12.19 6.19
N ARG A 84 9.67 12.15 7.51
CA ARG A 84 10.49 13.12 8.24
C ARG A 84 11.96 13.11 7.80
N SER A 85 12.51 11.97 7.44
CA SER A 85 13.90 11.89 6.94
C SER A 85 14.10 12.58 5.57
N GLY A 86 13.01 12.94 4.89
CA GLY A 86 13.02 13.53 3.55
C GLY A 86 13.24 12.54 2.42
N MET A 87 13.24 11.21 2.70
CA MET A 87 13.12 10.19 1.67
C MET A 87 11.70 10.17 1.12
N LYS A 88 11.54 9.81 -0.15
CA LYS A 88 10.24 9.54 -0.73
C LYS A 88 9.69 8.22 -0.22
N LEU A 89 8.39 8.18 0.06
CA LEU A 89 7.70 6.98 0.52
C LEU A 89 6.65 6.54 -0.51
N SER A 90 6.86 5.35 -1.06
CA SER A 90 5.89 4.67 -1.92
C SER A 90 5.19 3.57 -1.12
N MET A 91 3.91 3.76 -0.83
CA MET A 91 3.12 2.81 -0.04
C MET A 91 2.23 1.94 -0.92
N MET A 92 2.02 0.71 -0.47
CA MET A 92 1.08 -0.25 -1.08
C MET A 92 0.06 -0.71 -0.06
N VAL A 93 -1.20 -0.81 -0.50
CA VAL A 93 -2.32 -1.38 0.25
C VAL A 93 -3.00 -2.47 -0.60
N ILE A 94 -3.66 -3.42 0.06
CA ILE A 94 -4.32 -4.55 -0.62
C ILE A 94 -5.83 -4.45 -0.42
N ALA A 95 -6.55 -4.06 -1.48
CA ALA A 95 -8.01 -4.06 -1.47
C ALA A 95 -8.55 -5.50 -1.38
N GLY A 96 -9.63 -5.68 -0.63
CA GLY A 96 -10.26 -6.97 -0.40
C GLY A 96 -9.65 -7.78 0.74
N LEU A 97 -8.59 -7.30 1.39
CA LEU A 97 -7.88 -8.03 2.44
C LEU A 97 -8.76 -8.36 3.66
N GLY A 98 -9.78 -7.53 3.92
CA GLY A 98 -10.74 -7.75 5.00
C GLY A 98 -11.86 -8.73 4.67
N GLY A 99 -11.96 -9.22 3.41
CA GLY A 99 -13.10 -9.98 2.93
C GLY A 99 -14.40 -9.16 2.99
N ALA A 100 -15.53 -9.81 2.67
CA ALA A 100 -16.84 -9.15 2.67
C ALA A 100 -17.20 -8.57 4.04
N ALA A 101 -16.99 -9.32 5.11
CA ALA A 101 -17.35 -8.92 6.47
C ALA A 101 -16.49 -7.77 7.04
N GLY A 102 -15.22 -7.66 6.61
CA GLY A 102 -14.26 -6.70 7.15
C GLY A 102 -14.00 -5.49 6.26
N SER A 103 -14.57 -5.41 5.08
CA SER A 103 -14.26 -4.43 4.03
C SER A 103 -14.36 -2.97 4.50
N ALA A 104 -15.48 -2.57 5.04
CA ALA A 104 -15.68 -1.19 5.50
C ALA A 104 -14.67 -0.78 6.59
N ARG A 105 -14.44 -1.66 7.55
CA ARG A 105 -13.46 -1.41 8.63
C ARG A 105 -12.03 -1.32 8.06
N HIS A 106 -11.67 -2.21 7.15
CA HIS A 106 -10.40 -2.19 6.45
C HIS A 106 -10.19 -0.88 5.70
N ALA A 107 -11.16 -0.46 4.89
CA ALA A 107 -11.10 0.78 4.12
C ALA A 107 -10.89 2.01 5.01
N LEU A 108 -11.70 2.17 6.07
CA LEU A 108 -11.65 3.31 6.98
C LEU A 108 -10.34 3.38 7.76
N LYS A 109 -9.91 2.26 8.35
CA LYS A 109 -8.66 2.22 9.12
C LYS A 109 -7.43 2.43 8.24
N THR A 110 -7.47 1.92 6.99
CA THR A 110 -6.39 2.11 6.04
C THR A 110 -6.33 3.57 5.55
N ALA A 111 -7.47 4.21 5.31
CA ALA A 111 -7.54 5.63 5.01
C ALA A 111 -6.96 6.49 6.15
N TYR A 112 -7.31 6.16 7.39
CA TYR A 112 -6.73 6.82 8.56
C TYR A 112 -5.19 6.67 8.59
N ALA A 113 -4.66 5.45 8.43
CA ALA A 113 -3.23 5.23 8.45
C ALA A 113 -2.50 6.03 7.34
N VAL A 114 -3.05 6.04 6.11
CA VAL A 114 -2.51 6.83 5.00
C VAL A 114 -2.53 8.33 5.31
N SER A 115 -3.61 8.83 5.91
CA SER A 115 -3.76 10.22 6.32
C SER A 115 -2.71 10.63 7.35
N GLN A 116 -2.39 9.75 8.30
CA GLN A 116 -1.36 10.00 9.32
C GLN A 116 0.06 9.95 8.75
N ILE A 117 0.31 9.09 7.78
CA ILE A 117 1.64 8.90 7.18
C ILE A 117 1.92 9.96 6.12
N GLN A 118 0.94 10.31 5.29
CA GLN A 118 1.06 11.25 4.17
C GLN A 118 2.17 10.84 3.17
N PRO A 119 2.07 9.67 2.53
CA PRO A 119 3.08 9.19 1.60
C PRO A 119 3.19 10.05 0.34
N ASP A 120 4.30 9.93 -0.40
CA ASP A 120 4.47 10.58 -1.71
C ASP A 120 3.78 9.81 -2.84
N MET A 121 3.68 8.49 -2.68
CA MET A 121 3.04 7.59 -3.63
C MET A 121 2.19 6.57 -2.88
N LEU A 122 1.02 6.27 -3.42
CA LEU A 122 0.09 5.29 -2.87
C LEU A 122 -0.43 4.40 -4.00
N SER A 123 -0.21 3.10 -3.85
CA SER A 123 -0.71 2.10 -4.80
C SER A 123 -1.70 1.18 -4.13
N VAL A 124 -2.79 0.87 -4.84
CA VAL A 124 -3.77 -0.15 -4.45
C VAL A 124 -3.60 -1.35 -5.36
N LEU A 125 -3.51 -2.54 -4.76
CA LEU A 125 -3.56 -3.82 -5.43
C LEU A 125 -4.76 -4.60 -4.92
N THR A 126 -5.33 -5.47 -5.74
CA THR A 126 -6.40 -6.37 -5.29
C THR A 126 -5.80 -7.65 -4.72
N LEU A 127 -6.38 -8.11 -3.61
CA LEU A 127 -6.05 -9.40 -3.01
C LEU A 127 -6.13 -10.53 -4.03
N ARG A 128 -5.10 -11.36 -4.04
CA ARG A 128 -5.07 -12.63 -4.78
C ARG A 128 -4.73 -13.75 -3.83
N LEU A 129 -5.46 -14.85 -3.94
CA LEU A 129 -5.24 -16.04 -3.13
C LEU A 129 -4.24 -16.96 -3.83
N TYR A 130 -3.19 -17.34 -3.13
CA TYR A 130 -2.14 -18.20 -3.66
C TYR A 130 -2.16 -19.58 -3.02
N LYS A 131 -1.86 -20.60 -3.82
CA LYS A 131 -1.77 -22.00 -3.37
C LYS A 131 -0.83 -22.12 -2.17
N GLY A 132 -1.27 -22.89 -1.16
CA GLY A 132 -0.49 -23.12 0.06
C GLY A 132 -0.63 -22.05 1.14
N THR A 133 -1.31 -20.93 0.87
CA THR A 133 -1.55 -19.89 1.89
C THR A 133 -2.69 -20.27 2.83
N GLN A 134 -2.64 -19.75 4.05
CA GLN A 134 -3.73 -19.91 5.04
C GLN A 134 -5.02 -19.28 4.52
N MET A 135 -4.94 -18.09 3.87
CA MET A 135 -6.09 -17.36 3.38
C MET A 135 -6.84 -18.12 2.27
N LEU A 136 -6.12 -18.86 1.38
CA LEU A 136 -6.78 -19.73 0.41
C LEU A 136 -7.54 -20.87 1.11
N ARG A 137 -6.95 -21.50 2.13
CA ARG A 137 -7.64 -22.55 2.91
C ARG A 137 -8.90 -22.01 3.58
N GLU A 138 -8.82 -20.83 4.20
CA GLU A 138 -9.98 -20.19 4.83
C GLU A 138 -11.08 -19.86 3.82
N PHE A 139 -10.72 -19.48 2.60
CA PHE A 139 -11.68 -19.29 1.50
C PHE A 139 -12.32 -20.61 1.07
N GLU A 140 -11.54 -21.66 0.85
CA GLU A 140 -12.03 -22.99 0.48
C GLU A 140 -12.94 -23.62 1.56
N GLU A 141 -12.69 -23.31 2.83
CA GLU A 141 -13.50 -23.74 3.98
C GLU A 141 -14.71 -22.83 4.24
N GLY A 142 -14.95 -21.79 3.42
CA GLY A 142 -16.04 -20.85 3.59
C GLY A 142 -15.92 -19.91 4.80
N LYS A 143 -14.73 -19.80 5.40
CA LYS A 143 -14.43 -18.92 6.53
C LYS A 143 -14.02 -17.50 6.12
N PHE A 144 -13.65 -17.34 4.87
CA PHE A 144 -13.29 -16.07 4.25
C PHE A 144 -14.06 -15.91 2.94
N GLU A 145 -14.75 -14.78 2.80
CA GLU A 145 -15.51 -14.44 1.59
C GLU A 145 -14.84 -13.31 0.84
N LEU A 146 -14.48 -13.54 -0.42
CA LEU A 146 -13.90 -12.51 -1.28
C LEU A 146 -14.95 -11.46 -1.66
N LEU A 147 -14.50 -10.24 -1.81
CA LEU A 147 -15.31 -9.19 -2.41
C LEU A 147 -15.50 -9.45 -3.91
N SER A 148 -16.72 -9.20 -4.40
CA SER A 148 -16.98 -9.09 -5.83
C SER A 148 -16.21 -7.91 -6.44
N PRO A 149 -16.07 -7.85 -7.78
CA PRO A 149 -15.49 -6.68 -8.44
C PRO A 149 -16.19 -5.36 -8.07
N CYS A 150 -17.52 -5.40 -7.88
CA CYS A 150 -18.30 -4.27 -7.40
C CYS A 150 -17.92 -3.90 -5.97
N GLY A 151 -17.89 -4.87 -5.07
CA GLY A 151 -17.50 -4.66 -3.67
C GLY A 151 -16.06 -4.14 -3.51
N LEU A 152 -15.13 -4.59 -4.36
CA LEU A 152 -13.78 -4.03 -4.41
C LEU A 152 -13.75 -2.56 -4.82
N ALA A 153 -14.56 -2.19 -5.83
CA ALA A 153 -14.68 -0.80 -6.25
C ALA A 153 -15.31 0.08 -5.16
N GLU A 154 -16.31 -0.44 -4.44
CA GLU A 154 -16.94 0.22 -3.29
C GLU A 154 -15.96 0.40 -2.12
N GLU A 155 -15.12 -0.61 -1.84
CA GLU A 155 -14.08 -0.52 -0.82
C GLU A 155 -13.04 0.56 -1.17
N VAL A 156 -12.55 0.57 -2.42
CA VAL A 156 -11.59 1.58 -2.88
C VAL A 156 -12.23 2.98 -2.86
N ARG A 157 -13.52 3.10 -3.20
CA ARG A 157 -14.26 4.35 -3.09
C ARG A 157 -14.34 4.85 -1.65
N THR A 158 -14.71 3.98 -0.72
CA THR A 158 -14.74 4.28 0.71
C THR A 158 -13.36 4.70 1.21
N PHE A 159 -12.32 3.95 0.85
CA PHE A 159 -10.93 4.27 1.18
C PHE A 159 -10.53 5.67 0.69
N LEU A 160 -10.71 5.97 -0.60
CA LEU A 160 -10.32 7.27 -1.18
C LEU A 160 -11.09 8.45 -0.61
N SER A 161 -12.39 8.27 -0.31
CA SER A 161 -13.24 9.33 0.25
C SER A 161 -12.83 9.74 1.66
N HIS A 162 -12.17 8.85 2.42
CA HIS A 162 -11.76 9.08 3.80
C HIS A 162 -10.26 9.40 3.97
N ILE A 163 -9.49 9.46 2.88
CA ILE A 163 -8.10 9.93 2.98
C ILE A 163 -8.09 11.44 3.17
N GLU A 164 -7.46 11.90 4.23
CA GLU A 164 -7.27 13.31 4.54
C GLU A 164 -5.80 13.68 4.34
N LEU A 165 -5.51 14.52 3.35
CA LEU A 165 -4.19 15.06 3.08
C LEU A 165 -4.25 16.59 3.05
N PRO A 166 -3.23 17.29 3.60
CA PRO A 166 -3.15 18.74 3.48
C PRO A 166 -3.16 19.19 2.01
N PRO A 167 -3.73 20.36 1.68
CA PRO A 167 -3.84 20.84 0.29
C PRO A 167 -2.50 20.96 -0.45
N ASN A 168 -1.41 21.19 0.28
CA ASN A 168 -0.06 21.29 -0.25
C ASN A 168 0.67 19.93 -0.35
N ARG A 169 0.05 18.84 0.13
CA ARG A 169 0.62 17.49 -0.01
C ARG A 169 0.23 16.90 -1.37
N HIS A 170 1.21 16.37 -2.08
CA HIS A 170 1.00 15.70 -3.35
C HIS A 170 1.33 14.21 -3.20
N CYS A 171 0.30 13.37 -3.23
CA CYS A 171 0.44 11.92 -3.20
C CYS A 171 0.02 11.35 -4.56
N LEU A 172 0.95 10.75 -5.30
CA LEU A 172 0.65 10.09 -6.57
C LEU A 172 -0.12 8.79 -6.29
N PHE A 173 -1.39 8.76 -6.70
CA PHE A 173 -2.25 7.59 -6.55
C PHE A 173 -2.24 6.72 -7.81
N ARG A 174 -2.12 5.40 -7.63
CA ARG A 174 -2.17 4.39 -8.69
C ARG A 174 -2.96 3.16 -8.26
N SER A 175 -3.90 2.76 -9.11
CA SER A 175 -4.65 1.51 -9.00
C SER A 175 -4.77 0.85 -10.38
N ASN A 176 -3.71 0.98 -11.20
CA ASN A 176 -3.69 0.49 -12.58
C ASN A 176 -2.90 -0.82 -12.75
N HIS A 177 -2.69 -1.55 -11.65
CA HIS A 177 -2.12 -2.89 -11.70
C HIS A 177 -3.12 -3.87 -12.31
N ILE A 178 -2.63 -4.90 -13.00
CA ILE A 178 -3.46 -5.91 -13.68
C ILE A 178 -4.39 -6.67 -12.72
N SER A 179 -4.10 -6.67 -11.40
CA SER A 179 -5.00 -7.27 -10.40
C SER A 179 -6.28 -6.48 -10.18
N ASN A 180 -6.35 -5.22 -10.58
CA ASN A 180 -7.45 -4.32 -10.26
C ASN A 180 -8.49 -4.29 -11.38
N TYR A 181 -9.77 -4.33 -10.99
CA TYR A 181 -10.88 -4.24 -11.91
C TYR A 181 -11.14 -2.81 -12.41
N VAL A 182 -10.77 -1.81 -11.63
CA VAL A 182 -10.91 -0.39 -11.98
C VAL A 182 -9.53 0.26 -11.99
N PRO A 183 -8.93 0.50 -13.17
CA PRO A 183 -7.64 1.15 -13.26
C PRO A 183 -7.76 2.67 -13.04
N LEU A 184 -7.22 3.16 -11.93
CA LEU A 184 -7.25 4.57 -11.56
C LEU A 184 -5.83 5.16 -11.48
N LYS A 185 -5.71 6.44 -11.81
CA LYS A 185 -4.49 7.22 -11.66
C LYS A 185 -4.81 8.69 -11.37
N GLY A 186 -4.10 9.29 -10.42
CA GLY A 186 -4.30 10.70 -10.07
C GLY A 186 -3.28 11.17 -9.04
N THR A 187 -3.48 12.39 -8.57
CA THR A 187 -2.71 13.02 -7.50
C THR A 187 -3.68 13.46 -6.40
N LEU A 188 -3.53 12.93 -5.20
CA LEU A 188 -4.34 13.32 -4.04
C LEU A 188 -3.70 14.54 -3.33
N PRO A 189 -4.50 15.43 -2.75
CA PRO A 189 -5.97 15.44 -2.74
C PRO A 189 -6.61 16.02 -4.01
N LYS A 190 -5.82 16.60 -4.93
CA LYS A 190 -6.30 17.38 -6.10
C LYS A 190 -7.32 16.63 -6.95
N ASP A 191 -7.06 15.37 -7.27
CA ASP A 191 -7.88 14.59 -8.21
C ASP A 191 -8.95 13.72 -7.51
N ARG A 192 -9.17 13.90 -6.19
CA ARG A 192 -10.09 13.04 -5.41
C ARG A 192 -11.46 12.94 -6.02
N ASP A 193 -12.13 14.08 -6.29
CA ASP A 193 -13.51 14.10 -6.76
C ASP A 193 -13.66 13.40 -8.11
N ARG A 194 -12.70 13.61 -9.03
CA ARG A 194 -12.66 12.91 -10.31
C ARG A 194 -12.51 11.40 -10.12
N LEU A 195 -11.61 10.95 -9.24
CA LEU A 195 -11.40 9.53 -8.95
C LEU A 195 -12.64 8.87 -8.34
N LEU A 196 -13.36 9.59 -7.46
CA LEU A 196 -14.62 9.12 -6.90
C LEU A 196 -15.71 9.00 -7.97
N GLN A 197 -15.83 9.96 -8.88
CA GLN A 197 -16.74 9.90 -10.01
C GLN A 197 -16.44 8.71 -10.95
N GLU A 198 -15.16 8.47 -11.27
CA GLU A 198 -14.76 7.30 -12.07
C GLU A 198 -15.14 5.97 -11.40
N LEU A 199 -15.02 5.91 -10.06
CA LEU A 199 -15.46 4.75 -9.27
C LEU A 199 -16.98 4.60 -9.29
N ASP A 200 -17.75 5.68 -9.09
CA ASP A 200 -19.22 5.63 -9.12
C ASP A 200 -19.76 5.11 -10.47
N VAL A 201 -19.17 5.56 -11.57
CA VAL A 201 -19.50 5.05 -12.92
C VAL A 201 -19.14 3.57 -13.05
N SER A 202 -17.97 3.18 -12.52
CA SER A 202 -17.51 1.78 -12.59
C SER A 202 -18.37 0.85 -11.73
N ILE A 203 -18.74 1.25 -10.52
CA ILE A 203 -19.66 0.52 -9.63
C ILE A 203 -20.99 0.27 -10.33
N GLY A 204 -21.58 1.29 -10.98
CA GLY A 204 -22.82 1.13 -11.72
C GLY A 204 -22.75 0.16 -12.92
N LYS A 205 -21.54 -0.08 -13.46
CA LYS A 205 -21.31 -1.11 -14.49
C LYS A 205 -21.07 -2.48 -13.87
N LEU A 206 -20.22 -2.54 -12.84
CA LEU A 206 -19.83 -3.78 -12.18
C LEU A 206 -20.98 -4.44 -11.42
N SER A 207 -21.94 -3.65 -10.89
CA SER A 207 -23.13 -4.15 -10.20
C SER A 207 -24.08 -4.97 -11.11
N LYS A 208 -23.92 -4.85 -12.43
CA LYS A 208 -24.70 -5.60 -13.43
C LYS A 208 -24.03 -6.91 -13.86
N LEU A 209 -22.81 -7.17 -13.41
CA LEU A 209 -22.10 -8.41 -13.71
C LEU A 209 -22.61 -9.52 -12.79
N THR A 210 -23.18 -10.57 -13.37
CA THR A 210 -23.67 -11.76 -12.65
C THR A 210 -22.59 -12.82 -12.48
N ASP A 211 -21.69 -12.92 -13.46
CA ASP A 211 -20.62 -13.91 -13.49
C ASP A 211 -19.26 -13.22 -13.41
N TRP A 212 -18.51 -13.48 -12.37
CA TRP A 212 -17.12 -13.06 -12.22
C TRP A 212 -16.26 -14.22 -11.74
N GLU A 213 -15.14 -14.42 -12.41
CA GLU A 213 -14.16 -15.44 -12.02
C GLU A 213 -13.33 -14.94 -10.84
N VAL A 214 -13.27 -15.76 -9.80
CA VAL A 214 -12.33 -15.56 -8.71
C VAL A 214 -10.95 -16.02 -9.20
N TYR A 215 -10.01 -15.10 -9.33
CA TYR A 215 -8.64 -15.45 -9.65
C TYR A 215 -7.99 -16.19 -8.45
N THR A 216 -8.36 -17.47 -8.33
CA THR A 216 -7.81 -18.42 -7.37
C THR A 216 -6.78 -19.24 -8.04
N ASN A 217 -5.73 -19.27 -8.31
CA ASN A 217 -4.70 -20.06 -8.97
C ASN A 217 -3.92 -19.27 -10.01
N MET A 218 -3.05 -18.37 -9.57
CA MET A 218 -1.89 -18.02 -10.38
C MET A 218 -0.70 -18.86 -9.90
N GLU A 219 -0.31 -19.84 -10.71
CA GLU A 219 1.05 -20.38 -10.66
C GLU A 219 1.99 -19.30 -11.21
N TYR A 220 3.11 -19.06 -10.52
CA TYR A 220 4.20 -18.23 -11.01
C TYR A 220 5.02 -19.01 -12.02
#